data_b4bfb03584bd4f5f34b00e29af6a1549
#
_entry.id   b4bfb03584bd4f5f34b00e29af6a1549
#
_cell.length_a   1.000
_cell.length_b   1.000
_cell.length_c   1.000
_cell.angle_alpha   90.00
_cell.angle_beta   90.00
_cell.angle_gamma   90.00
#
_symmetry.space_group_name_H-M   'P 1'
#
loop_
_entity.id
_entity.type
_entity.pdbx_description
1 polymer ?
#
loop_
_entity_poly.entity_id
_entity_poly.type
_entity_poly.pdbx_seq_one_letter_code
_entity_poly.pdbx_strand_id
1 'polypeptide(L)'
;MNILNTFKKRLSFKKPLDSILFIVGLLIIFFYFNKYVLTNINVENFENDGKKKVVYFYMNGCPHCDSFSPAWDEFIQTSPLPTHKIESADAKGMMVKYKISGFPTILLLDENNNKIKELEGDRTITGLNALIR
;
A
#
# COMPACT_ATOMS: atom_id res chain seq x y z
N MET A 1 -1.15 14.11 -43.91
CA MET A 1 -2.45 13.39 -43.98
C MET A 1 -2.88 13.10 -42.56
N ASN A 2 -3.90 13.83 -42.06
CA ASN A 2 -4.20 13.94 -40.62
C ASN A 2 -4.86 12.65 -40.07
N ILE A 3 -4.16 11.94 -39.20
CA ILE A 3 -4.62 10.74 -38.47
C ILE A 3 -5.97 11.01 -37.74
N LEU A 4 -6.16 12.22 -37.24
CA LEU A 4 -7.41 12.68 -36.62
C LEU A 4 -8.65 12.62 -37.51
N ASN A 5 -8.49 12.90 -38.81
CA ASN A 5 -9.60 12.87 -39.77
C ASN A 5 -10.00 11.43 -40.15
N THR A 6 -9.06 10.49 -40.07
CA THR A 6 -9.31 9.06 -40.31
C THR A 6 -10.06 8.44 -39.14
N PHE A 7 -9.74 8.85 -37.90
CA PHE A 7 -10.45 8.45 -36.69
C PHE A 7 -11.90 8.97 -36.65
N LYS A 8 -12.11 10.25 -37.02
CA LYS A 8 -13.44 10.85 -37.08
C LYS A 8 -14.38 10.15 -38.08
N LYS A 9 -13.81 9.64 -39.21
CA LYS A 9 -14.59 8.95 -40.25
C LYS A 9 -14.98 7.52 -39.86
N ARG A 10 -14.22 6.87 -38.94
CA ARG A 10 -14.55 5.51 -38.43
C ARG A 10 -15.55 5.51 -37.27
N LEU A 11 -15.69 6.62 -36.53
CA LEU A 11 -16.59 6.76 -35.39
C LEU A 11 -17.93 7.46 -35.78
N SER A 12 -18.34 7.39 -37.05
CA SER A 12 -19.64 7.90 -37.48
C SER A 12 -20.75 6.92 -37.06
N PHE A 13 -21.29 7.13 -35.88
CA PHE A 13 -22.46 6.40 -35.38
C PHE A 13 -23.70 6.83 -36.20
N LYS A 14 -24.11 6.00 -37.14
CA LYS A 14 -25.25 6.28 -38.02
C LYS A 14 -26.60 6.03 -37.33
N LYS A 15 -26.65 5.34 -36.20
CA LYS A 15 -27.87 4.99 -35.46
C LYS A 15 -27.66 5.27 -33.96
N PRO A 16 -28.72 5.73 -33.25
CA PRO A 16 -28.62 6.00 -31.81
C PRO A 16 -28.27 4.73 -31.00
N LEU A 17 -28.62 3.55 -31.50
CA LEU A 17 -28.29 2.27 -30.88
C LEU A 17 -26.81 2.00 -30.85
N ASP A 18 -26.06 2.36 -31.91
CA ASP A 18 -24.61 2.16 -31.98
C ASP A 18 -23.89 3.04 -30.94
N SER A 19 -24.38 4.25 -30.70
CA SER A 19 -23.85 5.14 -29.65
C SER A 19 -24.09 4.59 -28.25
N ILE A 20 -25.26 4.02 -28.00
CA ILE A 20 -25.59 3.40 -26.71
C ILE A 20 -24.72 2.18 -26.47
N LEU A 21 -24.55 1.31 -27.44
CA LEU A 21 -23.69 0.12 -27.32
C LEU A 21 -22.23 0.50 -27.07
N PHE A 22 -21.73 1.58 -27.70
CA PHE A 22 -20.38 2.08 -27.47
C PHE A 22 -20.18 2.60 -26.06
N ILE A 23 -21.15 3.38 -25.53
CA ILE A 23 -21.10 3.89 -24.15
C ILE A 23 -21.16 2.73 -23.15
N VAL A 24 -22.03 1.76 -23.34
CA VAL A 24 -22.11 0.57 -22.49
C VAL A 24 -20.81 -0.21 -22.52
N GLY A 25 -20.20 -0.37 -23.69
CA GLY A 25 -18.89 -1.01 -23.82
C GLY A 25 -17.78 -0.28 -23.04
N LEU A 26 -17.75 1.05 -23.11
CA LEU A 26 -16.79 1.87 -22.32
C LEU A 26 -17.04 1.74 -20.81
N LEU A 27 -18.30 1.72 -20.37
CA LEU A 27 -18.63 1.54 -18.96
C LEU A 27 -18.21 0.15 -18.45
N ILE A 28 -18.39 -0.89 -19.26
CA ILE A 28 -17.96 -2.25 -18.94
C ILE A 28 -16.43 -2.30 -18.83
N ILE A 29 -15.70 -1.73 -19.80
CA ILE A 29 -14.23 -1.66 -19.77
C ILE A 29 -13.77 -0.88 -18.55
N PHE A 30 -14.38 0.27 -18.26
CA PHE A 30 -14.07 1.09 -17.09
C PHE A 30 -14.32 0.32 -15.78
N PHE A 31 -15.43 -0.42 -15.68
CA PHE A 31 -15.76 -1.24 -14.52
C PHE A 31 -14.73 -2.36 -14.31
N TYR A 32 -14.37 -3.10 -15.37
CA TYR A 32 -13.36 -4.15 -15.30
C TYR A 32 -11.97 -3.59 -15.03
N PHE A 33 -11.63 -2.44 -15.61
CA PHE A 33 -10.36 -1.77 -15.36
C PHE A 33 -10.24 -1.33 -13.89
N ASN A 34 -11.27 -0.68 -13.33
CA ASN A 34 -11.28 -0.33 -11.90
C ASN A 34 -11.19 -1.58 -11.02
N LYS A 35 -11.99 -2.61 -11.32
CA LYS A 35 -11.93 -3.88 -10.59
C LYS A 35 -10.54 -4.50 -10.68
N TYR A 36 -9.93 -4.53 -11.86
CA TYR A 36 -8.60 -5.09 -12.07
C TYR A 36 -7.52 -4.26 -11.35
N VAL A 37 -7.57 -2.94 -11.44
CA VAL A 37 -6.63 -2.05 -10.73
C VAL A 37 -6.78 -2.19 -9.23
N LEU A 38 -8.01 -2.21 -8.70
CA LEU A 38 -8.26 -2.35 -7.26
C LEU A 38 -7.88 -3.74 -6.72
N THR A 39 -8.02 -4.81 -7.52
CA THR A 39 -7.65 -6.17 -7.10
C THR A 39 -6.16 -6.46 -7.28
N ASN A 40 -5.48 -5.80 -8.22
CA ASN A 40 -4.03 -5.94 -8.43
C ASN A 40 -3.17 -4.94 -7.64
N ILE A 41 -3.78 -4.04 -6.87
CA ILE A 41 -3.09 -3.52 -5.70
C ILE A 41 -3.09 -4.68 -4.70
N ASN A 42 -2.18 -5.63 -4.91
CA ASN A 42 -1.81 -6.58 -3.89
C ASN A 42 -1.27 -5.75 -2.72
N VAL A 43 -2.16 -5.34 -1.84
CA VAL A 43 -1.82 -5.26 -0.43
C VAL A 43 -1.50 -6.70 -0.13
N GLU A 44 -0.21 -7.07 -0.20
CA GLU A 44 0.24 -8.38 0.23
C GLU A 44 -0.52 -8.68 1.50
N ASN A 45 -1.21 -9.81 1.49
CA ASN A 45 -2.01 -10.25 2.60
C ASN A 45 -1.09 -10.30 3.81
N PHE A 46 -1.02 -9.18 4.52
CA PHE A 46 -0.71 -9.21 5.92
C PHE A 46 -1.74 -10.17 6.47
N GLU A 47 -1.29 -11.36 6.77
CA GLU A 47 -2.14 -12.40 7.31
C GLU A 47 -2.91 -11.76 8.44
N ASN A 48 -4.22 -11.62 8.24
CA ASN A 48 -5.07 -10.95 9.23
C ASN A 48 -5.28 -11.98 10.36
N ASP A 49 -4.26 -12.06 11.23
CA ASP A 49 -4.22 -12.97 12.38
C ASP A 49 -5.16 -12.53 13.51
N GLY A 50 -5.95 -11.48 13.26
CA GLY A 50 -6.90 -10.93 14.22
C GLY A 50 -6.22 -10.34 15.47
N LYS A 51 -4.96 -9.95 15.37
CA LYS A 51 -4.19 -9.38 16.49
C LYS A 51 -3.60 -8.02 16.14
N LYS A 52 -3.43 -7.19 17.16
CA LYS A 52 -2.58 -5.99 17.03
C LYS A 52 -1.15 -6.43 16.74
N LYS A 53 -0.44 -5.67 15.92
CA LYS A 53 0.92 -5.98 15.49
C LYS A 53 1.75 -4.73 15.30
N VAL A 54 3.06 -4.88 15.42
CA VAL A 54 4.04 -3.83 15.12
C VAL A 54 4.73 -4.13 13.80
N VAL A 55 4.74 -3.15 12.91
CA VAL A 55 5.31 -3.30 11.57
C VAL A 55 6.41 -2.28 11.35
N TYR A 56 7.59 -2.77 11.01
CA TYR A 56 8.75 -1.97 10.66
C TYR A 56 8.96 -1.99 9.15
N PHE A 57 8.80 -0.86 8.51
CA PHE A 57 9.11 -0.64 7.11
C PHE A 57 10.52 -0.09 6.98
N TYR A 58 11.35 -0.76 6.18
CA TYR A 58 12.73 -0.37 5.93
C TYR A 58 13.07 -0.35 4.44
N MET A 59 14.19 0.24 4.10
CA MET A 59 14.74 0.25 2.75
C MET A 59 16.18 -0.25 2.80
N ASN A 60 16.55 -1.11 1.86
CA ASN A 60 17.93 -1.58 1.73
C ASN A 60 18.87 -0.40 1.42
N GLY A 61 20.04 -0.39 2.08
CA GLY A 61 21.03 0.68 1.93
C GLY A 61 20.65 2.01 2.61
N CYS A 62 19.67 2.00 3.52
CA CYS A 62 19.28 3.15 4.32
C CYS A 62 20.09 3.20 5.63
N PRO A 63 21.02 4.16 5.81
CA PRO A 63 21.86 4.24 7.02
C PRO A 63 21.05 4.39 8.33
N HIS A 64 19.91 5.10 8.27
CA HIS A 64 19.03 5.25 9.44
C HIS A 64 18.33 3.93 9.81
N CYS A 65 18.04 3.08 8.82
CA CYS A 65 17.48 1.75 9.06
C CYS A 65 18.54 0.83 9.69
N ASP A 66 19.78 0.90 9.21
CA ASP A 66 20.90 0.12 9.76
C ASP A 66 21.18 0.51 11.22
N SER A 67 21.16 1.80 11.52
CA SER A 67 21.34 2.32 12.89
C SER A 67 20.21 1.91 13.83
N PHE A 68 18.99 1.72 13.32
CA PHE A 68 17.82 1.31 14.11
C PHE A 68 17.73 -0.21 14.30
N SER A 69 18.32 -1.00 13.40
CA SER A 69 18.18 -2.48 13.41
C SER A 69 18.51 -3.12 14.76
N PRO A 70 19.56 -2.74 15.52
CA PRO A 70 19.83 -3.35 16.83
C PRO A 70 18.70 -3.17 17.85
N ALA A 71 18.08 -1.98 17.89
CA ALA A 71 16.94 -1.72 18.78
C ALA A 71 15.70 -2.53 18.36
N TRP A 72 15.50 -2.72 17.06
CA TRP A 72 14.44 -3.57 16.55
C TRP A 72 14.67 -5.05 16.90
N ASP A 73 15.88 -5.55 16.72
CA ASP A 73 16.25 -6.94 16.99
C ASP A 73 16.11 -7.30 18.49
N GLU A 74 16.36 -6.34 19.38
CA GLU A 74 16.09 -6.49 20.81
C GLU A 74 14.56 -6.46 21.10
N PHE A 75 13.83 -5.56 20.45
CA PHE A 75 12.39 -5.41 20.65
C PHE A 75 11.61 -6.67 20.24
N ILE A 76 11.94 -7.31 19.12
CA ILE A 76 11.24 -8.52 18.68
C ILE A 76 11.35 -9.69 19.66
N GLN A 77 12.40 -9.73 20.47
CA GLN A 77 12.61 -10.78 21.49
C GLN A 77 11.76 -10.57 22.74
N THR A 78 11.35 -9.32 23.00
CA THR A 78 10.65 -8.93 24.24
C THR A 78 9.22 -8.45 24.00
N SER A 79 8.83 -8.23 22.75
CA SER A 79 7.52 -7.71 22.38
C SER A 79 6.41 -8.71 22.68
N PRO A 80 5.33 -8.28 23.39
CA PRO A 80 4.15 -9.11 23.57
C PRO A 80 3.25 -9.17 22.33
N LEU A 81 3.52 -8.33 21.32
CA LEU A 81 2.77 -8.26 20.06
C LEU A 81 3.56 -8.90 18.91
N PRO A 82 2.87 -9.51 17.95
CA PRO A 82 3.49 -9.92 16.68
C PRO A 82 4.24 -8.77 16.02
N THR A 83 5.42 -9.05 15.50
CA THR A 83 6.28 -8.06 14.83
C THR A 83 6.59 -8.50 13.42
N HIS A 84 6.57 -7.54 12.48
CA HIS A 84 6.89 -7.79 11.08
C HIS A 84 7.89 -6.74 10.59
N LYS A 85 8.86 -7.18 9.78
CA LYS A 85 9.85 -6.32 9.12
C LYS A 85 9.70 -6.47 7.61
N ILE A 86 9.42 -5.37 6.91
CA ILE A 86 9.04 -5.38 5.49
C ILE A 86 9.92 -4.41 4.71
N GLU A 87 10.49 -4.89 3.63
CA GLU A 87 11.24 -4.05 2.71
C GLU A 87 10.31 -3.18 1.86
N SER A 88 10.74 -1.96 1.59
CA SER A 88 10.00 -0.98 0.77
C SER A 88 9.67 -1.50 -0.64
N ALA A 89 10.55 -2.30 -1.23
CA ALA A 89 10.33 -2.88 -2.55
C ALA A 89 9.11 -3.81 -2.57
N ASP A 90 8.87 -4.54 -1.48
CA ASP A 90 7.78 -5.49 -1.31
C ASP A 90 6.50 -4.85 -0.76
N ALA A 91 6.61 -3.63 -0.20
CA ALA A 91 5.54 -2.95 0.53
C ALA A 91 4.83 -1.85 -0.26
N LYS A 92 4.91 -1.79 -1.59
CA LYS A 92 4.41 -0.66 -2.40
C LYS A 92 2.96 -0.28 -2.11
N GLY A 93 2.07 -1.26 -2.00
CA GLY A 93 0.66 -1.04 -1.67
C GLY A 93 0.46 -0.51 -0.24
N MET A 94 1.23 -1.04 0.71
CA MET A 94 1.19 -0.59 2.11
C MET A 94 1.77 0.81 2.30
N MET A 95 2.81 1.17 1.55
CA MET A 95 3.37 2.53 1.57
C MET A 95 2.32 3.56 1.20
N VAL A 96 1.52 3.28 0.15
CA VAL A 96 0.40 4.15 -0.25
C VAL A 96 -0.69 4.16 0.81
N LYS A 97 -1.12 2.98 1.30
CA LYS A 97 -2.17 2.83 2.32
C LYS A 97 -1.85 3.61 3.59
N TYR A 98 -0.62 3.49 4.10
CA TYR A 98 -0.20 4.12 5.36
C TYR A 98 0.47 5.47 5.18
N LYS A 99 0.57 5.98 3.93
CA LYS A 99 1.21 7.26 3.57
C LYS A 99 2.67 7.35 4.04
N ILE A 100 3.42 6.26 3.85
CA ILE A 100 4.83 6.19 4.25
C ILE A 100 5.65 7.02 3.27
N SER A 101 6.37 8.02 3.76
CA SER A 101 7.20 8.94 2.97
C SER A 101 8.70 8.83 3.27
N GLY A 102 9.10 8.03 4.24
CA GLY A 102 10.50 7.88 4.64
C GLY A 102 10.78 6.60 5.43
N PHE A 103 12.06 6.32 5.67
CA PHE A 103 12.52 5.12 6.38
C PHE A 103 13.54 5.47 7.46
N PRO A 104 13.56 4.72 8.56
CA PRO A 104 12.62 3.68 8.96
C PRO A 104 11.25 4.28 9.36
N THR A 105 10.16 3.57 9.07
CA THR A 105 8.81 3.86 9.59
C THR A 105 8.31 2.66 10.36
N ILE A 106 7.85 2.88 11.58
CA ILE A 106 7.32 1.84 12.44
C ILE A 106 5.89 2.16 12.82
N LEU A 107 4.97 1.23 12.55
CA LEU A 107 3.55 1.38 12.80
C LEU A 107 3.03 0.35 13.79
N LEU A 108 2.12 0.77 14.67
CA LEU A 108 1.23 -0.11 15.40
C LEU A 108 -0.08 -0.24 14.61
N LEU A 109 -0.44 -1.44 14.24
CA LEU A 109 -1.67 -1.76 13.51
C LEU A 109 -2.67 -2.49 14.43
N ASP A 110 -3.95 -2.27 14.17
CA ASP A 110 -5.04 -3.03 14.81
C ASP A 110 -5.24 -4.41 14.14
N GLU A 111 -6.22 -5.14 14.64
CA GLU A 111 -6.61 -6.48 14.15
C GLU A 111 -7.09 -6.46 12.70
N ASN A 112 -7.53 -5.30 12.20
CA ASN A 112 -8.02 -5.09 10.82
C ASN A 112 -6.95 -4.45 9.91
N ASN A 113 -5.70 -4.39 10.36
CA ASN A 113 -4.58 -3.72 9.66
C ASN A 113 -4.84 -2.23 9.41
N ASN A 114 -5.51 -1.52 10.32
CA ASN A 114 -5.55 -0.06 10.31
C ASN A 114 -4.45 0.51 11.20
N LYS A 115 -3.90 1.64 10.80
CA LYS A 115 -2.88 2.33 11.59
C LYS A 115 -3.49 2.92 12.87
N ILE A 116 -3.00 2.47 14.04
CA ILE A 116 -3.34 3.02 15.36
C ILE A 116 -2.39 4.16 15.70
N LYS A 117 -1.08 3.88 15.62
CA LYS A 117 -0.01 4.82 15.97
C LYS A 117 1.19 4.64 15.01
N GLU A 118 2.02 5.65 14.95
CA GLU A 118 3.34 5.64 14.32
C GLU A 118 4.39 6.01 15.36
N LEU A 119 5.57 5.41 15.28
CA LEU A 119 6.69 5.78 16.14
C LEU A 119 7.22 7.14 15.71
N GLU A 120 6.93 8.15 16.50
CA GLU A 120 7.46 9.49 16.35
C GLU A 120 8.57 9.72 17.40
N GLY A 121 9.69 10.34 16.99
CA GLY A 121 10.80 10.68 17.88
C GLY A 121 11.81 9.55 18.04
N ASP A 122 12.13 9.17 19.29
CA ASP A 122 13.26 8.30 19.61
C ASP A 122 13.12 6.87 19.05
N ARG A 123 14.00 6.53 18.14
CA ARG A 123 14.13 5.19 17.55
C ARG A 123 14.94 4.27 18.45
N THR A 124 14.43 4.06 19.66
CA THR A 124 15.04 3.23 20.70
C THR A 124 14.06 2.16 21.16
N ILE A 125 14.56 1.19 21.93
CA ILE A 125 13.69 0.18 22.57
C ILE A 125 12.66 0.82 23.50
N THR A 126 13.02 1.91 24.16
CA THR A 126 12.08 2.67 25.04
C THR A 126 10.96 3.28 24.21
N GLY A 127 11.27 3.87 23.05
CA GLY A 127 10.27 4.40 22.11
C GLY A 127 9.35 3.31 21.57
N LEU A 128 9.89 2.14 21.19
CA LEU A 128 9.12 0.98 20.73
C LEU A 128 8.17 0.46 21.84
N ASN A 129 8.64 0.37 23.08
CA ASN A 129 7.82 -0.03 24.21
C ASN A 129 6.72 1.00 24.54
N ALA A 130 6.97 2.29 24.31
CA ALA A 130 5.95 3.33 24.46
C ALA A 130 4.90 3.30 23.34
N LEU A 131 5.28 2.89 22.12
CA LEU A 131 4.37 2.75 20.98
C LEU A 131 3.25 1.73 21.26
N ILE A 132 3.57 0.62 21.93
CA ILE A 132 2.65 -0.50 22.17
C ILE A 132 1.78 -0.36 23.45
N ARG A 133 2.02 0.66 24.23
CA ARG A 133 1.21 1.03 25.42
C ARG A 133 0.03 1.90 24.99
#